data_0bf832f5bc308c55568871eedba69fcd
#
_entry.id   0bf832f5bc308c55568871eedba69fcd
#
_cell.length_a   1.000
_cell.length_b   1.000
_cell.length_c   1.000
_cell.angle_alpha   90.00
_cell.angle_beta   90.00
_cell.angle_gamma   90.00
#
_symmetry.space_group_name_H-M   'P 1'
#
loop_
_entity.id
_entity.type
_entity.pdbx_description
1 polymer ?
#
loop_
_entity_poly.entity_id
_entity_poly.type
_entity_poly.pdbx_seq_one_letter_code
_entity_poly.pdbx_strand_id
1 'polypeptide(L)'
;MTRFIFITGGVVSSLGKGLTAAALGALLQARGFRVRLRKLDPYLNVDPGTMSPYQHGEVFVTDDGAETDLDLGHYERYVGVAARRSDSVTTGRIYSTVIGRERRGEYLGATVQVIPHVTDAIKEFIQADLDDEDFVLCEIGGTVGDIESLPFLEAIRQLGNELGRERVLFVHLTLVPWIPSAGELKTKPTQHSTKELLGLGIQPDILLCRCDRSIPPAARKKIALFCNLRESRVIPALDSDTIYAVPLAYHAEGFDREVCLHFGLDASEPDLHRWQAIVNRIHKPEGQVTIAVVGKYTHLPDSYKSLTEAMSHGGIANNIAVNLDWIDSEVFEAEAEAVRQLDGVHGILVPGGFGERGTEGMIEAARFARERRLPYFGICFGMHMAVIEAARDLAGLRGAGSTEFGPCRHPVVGLMTEWTHGNTIERRNSNEDLGGTMRLGAYEAVLAPQSRAAQIYGATRVSERHRHRYEVNIGYKQDLEAVGLHFSGMSPDGVLPEIVELPDHPWFIGVQFHPELKSKPFEPHPLFTSFVRAALDQSRLV
;
A
#
# COMPACT_ATOMS: atom_id res chain seq x y z
N MET A 1 6.42 -27.40 -10.38
CA MET A 1 5.17 -27.75 -9.64
C MET A 1 5.00 -26.70 -8.54
N THR A 2 3.92 -25.94 -8.57
CA THR A 2 3.66 -24.83 -7.64
C THR A 2 3.32 -25.34 -6.24
N ARG A 3 3.91 -24.72 -5.21
CA ARG A 3 3.69 -25.00 -3.79
C ARG A 3 2.91 -23.84 -3.17
N PHE A 4 2.02 -24.15 -2.24
CA PHE A 4 1.16 -23.16 -1.58
C PHE A 4 1.53 -23.04 -0.10
N ILE A 5 1.67 -21.81 0.36
CA ILE A 5 1.93 -21.48 1.76
C ILE A 5 0.74 -20.65 2.25
N PHE A 6 -0.04 -21.19 3.17
CA PHE A 6 -1.16 -20.48 3.77
C PHE A 6 -0.75 -19.84 5.09
N ILE A 7 -0.93 -18.53 5.19
CA ILE A 7 -0.55 -17.74 6.35
C ILE A 7 -1.83 -17.30 7.07
N THR A 8 -2.04 -17.83 8.25
CA THR A 8 -3.18 -17.53 9.13
C THR A 8 -2.72 -16.79 10.38
N GLY A 9 -3.62 -16.13 11.07
CA GLY A 9 -3.30 -15.48 12.34
C GLY A 9 -4.41 -15.66 13.37
N GLY A 10 -4.05 -15.64 14.62
CA GLY A 10 -4.97 -15.76 15.72
C GLY A 10 -4.62 -14.84 16.89
N VAL A 11 -5.43 -14.87 17.94
CA VAL A 11 -5.32 -14.07 19.17
C VAL A 11 -5.82 -12.63 18.97
N VAL A 12 -5.20 -11.83 18.10
CA VAL A 12 -5.57 -10.43 17.83
C VAL A 12 -5.31 -10.07 16.37
N SER A 13 -5.94 -9.00 15.88
CA SER A 13 -5.62 -8.37 14.60
C SER A 13 -4.23 -7.70 14.64
N SER A 14 -3.76 -7.27 13.49
CA SER A 14 -2.49 -6.51 13.34
C SER A 14 -1.23 -7.24 13.85
N LEU A 15 -1.23 -8.58 13.84
CA LEU A 15 -0.05 -9.39 14.16
C LEU A 15 1.08 -9.30 13.12
N GLY A 16 0.79 -8.71 11.95
CA GLY A 16 1.76 -8.57 10.86
C GLY A 16 1.77 -9.75 9.89
N LYS A 17 0.60 -10.35 9.60
CA LYS A 17 0.46 -11.42 8.57
C LYS A 17 0.98 -10.97 7.22
N GLY A 18 0.55 -9.77 6.74
CA GLY A 18 0.97 -9.20 5.45
C GLY A 18 2.48 -9.00 5.37
N LEU A 19 3.05 -8.41 6.41
CA LEU A 19 4.50 -8.23 6.50
C LEU A 19 5.25 -9.58 6.55
N THR A 20 4.69 -10.57 7.24
CA THR A 20 5.26 -11.93 7.28
C THR A 20 5.22 -12.59 5.90
N ALA A 21 4.09 -12.48 5.19
CA ALA A 21 3.97 -13.00 3.83
C ALA A 21 4.99 -12.35 2.89
N ALA A 22 5.09 -11.01 2.93
CA ALA A 22 6.04 -10.24 2.16
C ALA A 22 7.50 -10.62 2.47
N ALA A 23 7.86 -10.72 3.76
CA ALA A 23 9.20 -11.07 4.20
C ALA A 23 9.60 -12.49 3.80
N LEU A 24 8.69 -13.47 3.96
CA LEU A 24 8.95 -14.84 3.50
C LEU A 24 9.06 -14.89 1.97
N GLY A 25 8.20 -14.17 1.26
CA GLY A 25 8.30 -14.04 -0.20
C GLY A 25 9.66 -13.53 -0.65
N ALA A 26 10.16 -12.48 -0.01
CA ALA A 26 11.49 -11.92 -0.28
C ALA A 26 12.63 -12.91 0.03
N LEU A 27 12.53 -13.67 1.11
CA LEU A 27 13.52 -14.69 1.47
C LEU A 27 13.55 -15.84 0.47
N LEU A 28 12.39 -16.30 0.00
CA LEU A 28 12.30 -17.35 -1.01
C LEU A 28 12.84 -16.85 -2.36
N GLN A 29 12.58 -15.60 -2.74
CA GLN A 29 13.20 -14.99 -3.93
C GLN A 29 14.73 -14.87 -3.80
N ALA A 30 15.23 -14.49 -2.61
CA ALA A 30 16.66 -14.43 -2.35
C ALA A 30 17.36 -15.81 -2.45
N ARG A 31 16.59 -16.91 -2.34
CA ARG A 31 17.02 -18.29 -2.61
C ARG A 31 16.86 -18.71 -4.06
N GLY A 32 16.37 -17.83 -4.93
CA GLY A 32 16.21 -18.05 -6.37
C GLY A 32 14.85 -18.61 -6.80
N PHE A 33 13.83 -18.63 -5.92
CA PHE A 33 12.49 -19.09 -6.28
C PHE A 33 11.62 -17.96 -6.83
N ARG A 34 10.71 -18.29 -7.75
CA ARG A 34 9.68 -17.37 -8.23
C ARG A 34 8.49 -17.43 -7.29
N VAL A 35 8.08 -16.28 -6.79
CA VAL A 35 7.09 -16.15 -5.72
C VAL A 35 5.95 -15.23 -6.14
N ARG A 36 4.72 -15.62 -5.79
CA ARG A 36 3.53 -14.79 -5.87
C ARG A 36 2.82 -14.72 -4.53
N LEU A 37 2.27 -13.56 -4.20
CA LEU A 37 1.52 -13.34 -2.97
C LEU A 37 0.06 -13.06 -3.30
N ARG A 38 -0.85 -13.58 -2.45
CA ARG A 38 -2.29 -13.37 -2.55
C ARG A 38 -2.89 -13.01 -1.21
N LYS A 39 -3.88 -12.12 -1.25
CA LYS A 39 -4.66 -11.67 -0.10
C LYS A 39 -6.09 -12.16 -0.21
N LEU A 40 -6.60 -12.79 0.86
CA LEU A 40 -7.97 -13.25 0.98
C LEU A 40 -8.60 -12.56 2.21
N ASP A 41 -9.50 -11.60 1.97
CA ASP A 41 -10.09 -10.77 3.03
C ASP A 41 -11.52 -11.21 3.36
N PRO A 42 -11.84 -11.42 4.67
CA PRO A 42 -13.11 -12.02 5.07
C PRO A 42 -14.29 -11.05 5.11
N TYR A 43 -14.11 -9.77 4.82
CA TYR A 43 -15.22 -8.81 4.84
C TYR A 43 -16.14 -8.93 3.60
N LEU A 44 -17.41 -8.46 3.78
CA LEU A 44 -18.46 -8.55 2.76
C LEU A 44 -18.43 -7.42 1.71
N ASN A 45 -17.58 -6.42 1.86
CA ASN A 45 -17.38 -5.44 0.80
C ASN A 45 -16.83 -6.14 -0.44
N VAL A 46 -17.33 -5.77 -1.63
CA VAL A 46 -16.84 -6.33 -2.90
C VAL A 46 -15.37 -5.97 -3.13
N ASP A 47 -15.01 -4.75 -2.77
CA ASP A 47 -13.66 -4.20 -2.72
C ASP A 47 -13.55 -3.14 -1.62
N PRO A 48 -12.36 -2.67 -1.25
CA PRO A 48 -12.18 -1.65 -0.22
C PRO A 48 -12.41 -0.21 -0.71
N GLY A 49 -12.72 0.02 -1.98
CA GLY A 49 -12.79 1.35 -2.59
C GLY A 49 -13.76 2.33 -1.93
N THR A 50 -14.84 1.82 -1.34
CA THR A 50 -15.84 2.63 -0.60
C THR A 50 -15.64 2.61 0.91
N MET A 51 -14.62 1.91 1.41
CA MET A 51 -14.37 1.82 2.85
C MET A 51 -13.70 3.10 3.37
N SER A 52 -14.02 3.44 4.62
CA SER A 52 -13.40 4.59 5.27
C SER A 52 -11.93 4.32 5.59
N PRO A 53 -10.99 5.22 5.23
CA PRO A 53 -9.60 5.12 5.65
C PRO A 53 -9.41 5.03 7.17
N TYR A 54 -10.36 5.56 7.94
CA TYR A 54 -10.36 5.45 9.41
C TYR A 54 -10.52 4.02 9.93
N GLN A 55 -11.18 3.15 9.17
CA GLN A 55 -11.44 1.76 9.58
C GLN A 55 -10.54 0.76 8.90
N HIS A 56 -10.14 1.05 7.67
CA HIS A 56 -9.46 0.08 6.81
C HIS A 56 -8.01 0.46 6.46
N GLY A 57 -7.63 1.72 6.67
CA GLY A 57 -6.35 2.25 6.21
C GLY A 57 -6.38 2.65 4.73
N GLU A 58 -5.21 2.69 4.11
CA GLU A 58 -5.02 3.05 2.71
C GLU A 58 -5.68 2.03 1.77
N VAL A 59 -6.30 2.51 0.71
CA VAL A 59 -6.70 1.69 -0.44
C VAL A 59 -5.56 1.66 -1.43
N PHE A 60 -4.93 0.49 -1.59
CA PHE A 60 -3.87 0.29 -2.56
C PHE A 60 -4.46 -0.03 -3.93
N VAL A 61 -3.91 0.58 -5.00
CA VAL A 61 -4.39 0.38 -6.37
C VAL A 61 -3.32 -0.31 -7.21
N THR A 62 -3.72 -1.38 -7.91
CA THR A 62 -2.87 -2.14 -8.83
C THR A 62 -2.80 -1.48 -10.22
N ASP A 63 -1.85 -1.91 -11.06
CA ASP A 63 -1.74 -1.39 -12.43
C ASP A 63 -3.00 -1.67 -13.27
N ASP A 64 -3.66 -2.80 -13.05
CA ASP A 64 -4.91 -3.19 -13.74
C ASP A 64 -6.19 -2.61 -13.09
N GLY A 65 -6.03 -1.64 -12.18
CA GLY A 65 -7.12 -0.86 -11.61
C GLY A 65 -7.95 -1.58 -10.55
N ALA A 66 -7.40 -2.56 -9.85
CA ALA A 66 -8.04 -3.11 -8.67
C ALA A 66 -7.78 -2.23 -7.45
N GLU A 67 -8.84 -1.91 -6.71
CA GLU A 67 -8.76 -1.37 -5.36
C GLU A 67 -8.60 -2.52 -4.38
N THR A 68 -7.57 -2.47 -3.54
CA THR A 68 -7.18 -3.60 -2.69
C THR A 68 -6.76 -3.13 -1.31
N ASP A 69 -6.56 -4.09 -0.40
CA ASP A 69 -5.98 -3.87 0.91
C ASP A 69 -4.53 -3.35 0.83
N LEU A 70 -4.11 -2.58 1.82
CA LEU A 70 -2.76 -2.01 1.94
C LEU A 70 -1.63 -3.06 1.96
N ASP A 71 -1.94 -4.30 2.32
CA ASP A 71 -0.96 -5.39 2.35
C ASP A 71 -0.37 -5.69 0.97
N LEU A 72 -1.12 -5.46 -0.12
CA LEU A 72 -0.59 -5.62 -1.47
C LEU A 72 0.57 -4.65 -1.74
N GLY A 73 0.55 -3.47 -1.14
CA GLY A 73 1.68 -2.56 -1.17
C GLY A 73 2.93 -3.14 -0.49
N HIS A 74 2.78 -3.83 0.64
CA HIS A 74 3.88 -4.56 1.26
C HIS A 74 4.41 -5.66 0.35
N TYR A 75 3.51 -6.42 -0.31
CA TYR A 75 3.90 -7.47 -1.24
C TYR A 75 4.76 -6.92 -2.36
N GLU A 76 4.30 -5.89 -3.06
CA GLU A 76 5.07 -5.28 -4.16
C GLU A 76 6.42 -4.70 -3.70
N ARG A 77 6.45 -4.04 -2.54
CA ARG A 77 7.69 -3.45 -2.00
C ARG A 77 8.75 -4.49 -1.68
N TYR A 78 8.34 -5.68 -1.23
CA TYR A 78 9.26 -6.73 -0.80
C TYR A 78 9.70 -7.65 -1.94
N VAL A 79 8.76 -8.10 -2.78
CA VAL A 79 9.07 -9.05 -3.85
C VAL A 79 9.34 -8.39 -5.20
N GLY A 80 9.05 -7.09 -5.34
CA GLY A 80 9.27 -6.35 -6.58
C GLY A 80 8.31 -6.69 -7.73
N VAL A 81 7.44 -7.69 -7.56
CA VAL A 81 6.45 -8.13 -8.56
C VAL A 81 5.19 -7.29 -8.40
N ALA A 82 4.70 -6.71 -9.51
CA ALA A 82 3.44 -5.97 -9.49
C ALA A 82 2.26 -6.90 -9.17
N ALA A 83 1.43 -6.49 -8.22
CA ALA A 83 0.20 -7.19 -7.89
C ALA A 83 -0.86 -6.96 -8.98
N ARG A 84 -1.74 -7.93 -9.13
CA ARG A 84 -2.83 -7.94 -10.11
C ARG A 84 -4.18 -8.06 -9.37
N ARG A 85 -5.26 -7.77 -10.06
CA ARG A 85 -6.63 -8.01 -9.57
C ARG A 85 -6.87 -9.44 -9.09
N SER A 86 -6.17 -10.41 -9.68
CA SER A 86 -6.20 -11.84 -9.29
C SER A 86 -5.37 -12.16 -8.04
N ASP A 87 -4.71 -11.18 -7.42
CA ASP A 87 -3.96 -11.39 -6.19
C ASP A 87 -4.71 -10.96 -4.93
N SER A 88 -5.92 -10.38 -5.07
CA SER A 88 -6.77 -10.00 -3.95
C SER A 88 -8.21 -10.41 -4.18
N VAL A 89 -8.84 -10.98 -3.16
CA VAL A 89 -10.26 -11.33 -3.17
C VAL A 89 -10.87 -11.10 -1.79
N THR A 90 -12.11 -10.60 -1.80
CA THR A 90 -12.93 -10.45 -0.60
C THR A 90 -14.01 -11.52 -0.55
N THR A 91 -14.55 -11.81 0.63
CA THR A 91 -15.76 -12.63 0.78
C THR A 91 -16.89 -12.10 -0.08
N GLY A 92 -17.11 -10.77 -0.09
CA GLY A 92 -18.16 -10.14 -0.90
C GLY A 92 -18.04 -10.45 -2.38
N ARG A 93 -16.82 -10.38 -2.93
CA ARG A 93 -16.55 -10.72 -4.34
C ARG A 93 -16.79 -12.21 -4.65
N ILE A 94 -16.37 -13.11 -3.75
CA ILE A 94 -16.63 -14.55 -3.90
C ILE A 94 -18.14 -14.83 -3.90
N TYR A 95 -18.87 -14.30 -2.91
CA TYR A 95 -20.33 -14.49 -2.83
C TYR A 95 -21.07 -13.88 -4.01
N SER A 96 -20.70 -12.68 -4.45
CA SER A 96 -21.27 -12.07 -5.67
C SER A 96 -21.06 -12.94 -6.90
N THR A 97 -19.90 -13.57 -7.04
CA THR A 97 -19.60 -14.49 -8.14
C THR A 97 -20.47 -15.74 -8.07
N VAL A 98 -20.57 -16.38 -6.90
CA VAL A 98 -21.38 -17.59 -6.70
C VAL A 98 -22.86 -17.29 -6.93
N ILE A 99 -23.39 -16.21 -6.35
CA ILE A 99 -24.78 -15.77 -6.53
C ILE A 99 -25.06 -15.43 -8.00
N GLY A 100 -24.13 -14.72 -8.67
CA GLY A 100 -24.23 -14.42 -10.08
C GLY A 100 -24.29 -15.69 -10.97
N ARG A 101 -23.47 -16.70 -10.67
CA ARG A 101 -23.52 -18.01 -11.36
C ARG A 101 -24.86 -18.73 -11.13
N GLU A 102 -25.38 -18.68 -9.90
CA GLU A 102 -26.69 -19.24 -9.56
C GLU A 102 -27.81 -18.58 -10.38
N ARG A 103 -27.84 -17.23 -10.39
CA ARG A 103 -28.87 -16.48 -11.12
C ARG A 103 -28.83 -16.72 -12.64
N ARG A 104 -27.67 -17.08 -13.21
CA ARG A 104 -27.55 -17.49 -14.62
C ARG A 104 -27.85 -18.96 -14.88
N GLY A 105 -28.16 -19.74 -13.82
CA GLY A 105 -28.50 -21.17 -13.93
C GLY A 105 -27.31 -22.10 -14.14
N GLU A 106 -26.10 -21.65 -13.87
CA GLU A 106 -24.87 -22.43 -14.08
C GLU A 106 -24.78 -23.68 -13.19
N TYR A 107 -25.51 -23.70 -12.07
CA TYR A 107 -25.59 -24.86 -11.17
C TYR A 107 -26.71 -25.85 -11.48
N LEU A 108 -27.39 -25.70 -12.64
CA LEU A 108 -28.36 -26.65 -13.19
C LEU A 108 -29.46 -27.06 -12.18
N GLY A 109 -29.90 -26.16 -11.31
CA GLY A 109 -30.93 -26.41 -10.31
C GLY A 109 -30.47 -27.08 -9.01
N ALA A 110 -29.17 -27.23 -8.82
CA ALA A 110 -28.61 -27.71 -7.54
C ALA A 110 -28.85 -26.71 -6.41
N THR A 111 -28.99 -27.20 -5.18
CA THR A 111 -28.98 -26.35 -3.99
C THR A 111 -27.58 -25.79 -3.76
N VAL A 112 -27.40 -24.47 -3.92
CA VAL A 112 -26.12 -23.80 -3.74
C VAL A 112 -25.88 -23.53 -2.25
N GLN A 113 -24.72 -23.97 -1.73
CA GLN A 113 -24.34 -23.90 -0.31
C GLN A 113 -22.92 -23.36 -0.16
N VAL A 114 -22.52 -22.96 1.06
CA VAL A 114 -21.14 -22.54 1.33
C VAL A 114 -20.16 -23.66 0.97
N ILE A 115 -20.44 -24.87 1.39
CA ILE A 115 -19.72 -26.09 0.97
C ILE A 115 -20.63 -26.86 0.02
N PRO A 116 -20.20 -27.17 -1.21
CA PRO A 116 -18.88 -26.91 -1.80
C PRO A 116 -18.76 -25.58 -2.57
N HIS A 117 -19.84 -24.88 -2.92
CA HIS A 117 -19.83 -23.88 -3.98
C HIS A 117 -18.97 -22.64 -3.68
N VAL A 118 -19.06 -22.11 -2.43
CA VAL A 118 -18.21 -20.98 -2.02
C VAL A 118 -16.77 -21.42 -1.81
N THR A 119 -16.56 -22.59 -1.18
CA THR A 119 -15.21 -23.13 -0.98
C THR A 119 -14.52 -23.49 -2.29
N ASP A 120 -15.25 -24.00 -3.30
CA ASP A 120 -14.72 -24.28 -4.63
C ASP A 120 -14.33 -22.98 -5.34
N ALA A 121 -15.17 -21.93 -5.27
CA ALA A 121 -14.84 -20.61 -5.83
C ALA A 121 -13.58 -20.01 -5.19
N ILE A 122 -13.37 -20.20 -3.88
CA ILE A 122 -12.15 -19.76 -3.19
C ILE A 122 -10.94 -20.59 -3.67
N LYS A 123 -11.07 -21.92 -3.81
CA LYS A 123 -9.99 -22.79 -4.31
C LYS A 123 -9.64 -22.48 -5.77
N GLU A 124 -10.65 -22.20 -6.60
CA GLU A 124 -10.47 -21.71 -7.98
C GLU A 124 -9.64 -20.43 -7.99
N PHE A 125 -9.99 -19.44 -7.16
CA PHE A 125 -9.24 -18.19 -7.05
C PHE A 125 -7.78 -18.42 -6.63
N ILE A 126 -7.54 -19.25 -5.61
CA ILE A 126 -6.18 -19.55 -5.11
C ILE A 126 -5.29 -20.15 -6.20
N GLN A 127 -5.86 -20.94 -7.11
CA GLN A 127 -5.13 -21.68 -8.14
C GLN A 127 -5.16 -21.01 -9.53
N ALA A 128 -5.96 -19.94 -9.71
CA ALA A 128 -6.10 -19.24 -10.99
C ALA A 128 -4.88 -18.36 -11.31
N ASP A 129 -4.72 -17.99 -12.59
CA ASP A 129 -3.76 -16.99 -13.08
C ASP A 129 -2.34 -17.16 -12.53
N LEU A 130 -1.90 -18.42 -12.44
CA LEU A 130 -0.52 -18.78 -12.11
C LEU A 130 0.25 -18.99 -13.40
N ASP A 131 1.40 -18.33 -13.49
CA ASP A 131 2.34 -18.52 -14.59
C ASP A 131 3.25 -19.72 -14.25
N ASP A 132 4.47 -19.43 -13.85
CA ASP A 132 5.50 -20.43 -13.54
C ASP A 132 6.02 -20.30 -12.09
N GLU A 133 5.19 -19.86 -11.16
CA GLU A 133 5.59 -19.65 -9.77
C GLU A 133 5.97 -20.96 -9.09
N ASP A 134 7.09 -20.92 -8.36
CA ASP A 134 7.53 -22.02 -7.50
C ASP A 134 6.72 -22.06 -6.20
N PHE A 135 6.36 -20.84 -5.70
CA PHE A 135 5.58 -20.64 -4.49
C PHE A 135 4.47 -19.62 -4.67
N VAL A 136 3.29 -19.93 -4.13
CA VAL A 136 2.17 -19.00 -3.92
C VAL A 136 1.93 -18.89 -2.43
N LEU A 137 2.12 -17.68 -1.89
CA LEU A 137 1.85 -17.36 -0.50
C LEU A 137 0.48 -16.72 -0.40
N CYS A 138 -0.44 -17.35 0.32
CA CYS A 138 -1.80 -16.86 0.52
C CYS A 138 -1.98 -16.39 1.95
N GLU A 139 -2.14 -15.09 2.14
CA GLU A 139 -2.50 -14.53 3.43
C GLU A 139 -4.01 -14.62 3.63
N ILE A 140 -4.42 -15.23 4.72
CA ILE A 140 -5.82 -15.29 5.14
C ILE A 140 -6.10 -14.15 6.11
N GLY A 141 -6.93 -13.20 5.69
CA GLY A 141 -7.37 -12.09 6.51
C GLY A 141 -8.22 -12.53 7.69
N GLY A 142 -8.43 -11.62 8.65
CA GLY A 142 -9.16 -11.89 9.88
C GLY A 142 -8.37 -12.70 10.90
N THR A 143 -9.07 -13.17 11.93
CA THR A 143 -8.52 -13.93 13.07
C THR A 143 -9.12 -15.31 13.08
N VAL A 144 -8.29 -16.34 13.30
CA VAL A 144 -8.79 -17.73 13.47
C VAL A 144 -9.70 -17.77 14.70
N GLY A 145 -10.92 -18.25 14.51
CA GLY A 145 -12.01 -18.24 15.49
C GLY A 145 -13.15 -17.29 15.14
N ASP A 146 -12.91 -16.30 14.27
CA ASP A 146 -13.93 -15.40 13.79
C ASP A 146 -14.80 -16.08 12.71
N ILE A 147 -16.12 -15.82 12.75
CA ILE A 147 -17.12 -16.47 11.87
C ILE A 147 -16.84 -16.15 10.40
N GLU A 148 -16.50 -14.91 10.10
CA GLU A 148 -16.27 -14.42 8.75
C GLU A 148 -15.09 -15.10 8.04
N SER A 149 -14.11 -15.61 8.79
CA SER A 149 -12.93 -16.29 8.22
C SER A 149 -13.19 -17.77 7.88
N LEU A 150 -14.27 -18.37 8.39
CA LEU A 150 -14.52 -19.81 8.28
C LEU A 150 -14.56 -20.34 6.83
N PRO A 151 -15.19 -19.68 5.84
CA PRO A 151 -15.20 -20.17 4.46
C PRO A 151 -13.79 -20.27 3.86
N PHE A 152 -12.91 -19.32 4.15
CA PHE A 152 -11.52 -19.34 3.69
C PHE A 152 -10.72 -20.44 4.39
N LEU A 153 -10.87 -20.58 5.71
CA LEU A 153 -10.19 -21.63 6.46
C LEU A 153 -10.63 -23.02 6.00
N GLU A 154 -11.91 -23.23 5.75
CA GLU A 154 -12.43 -24.48 5.20
C GLU A 154 -11.89 -24.75 3.78
N ALA A 155 -11.84 -23.75 2.91
CA ALA A 155 -11.30 -23.89 1.56
C ALA A 155 -9.81 -24.29 1.57
N ILE A 156 -8.98 -23.64 2.39
CA ILE A 156 -7.55 -24.00 2.47
C ILE A 156 -7.31 -25.34 3.12
N ARG A 157 -8.17 -25.76 4.08
CA ARG A 157 -8.16 -27.10 4.65
C ARG A 157 -8.43 -28.16 3.57
N GLN A 158 -9.47 -27.96 2.75
CA GLN A 158 -9.80 -28.85 1.64
C GLN A 158 -8.65 -28.91 0.64
N LEU A 159 -8.12 -27.74 0.22
CA LEU A 159 -7.01 -27.66 -0.73
C LEU A 159 -5.74 -28.34 -0.20
N GLY A 160 -5.46 -28.24 1.10
CA GLY A 160 -4.37 -28.95 1.75
C GLY A 160 -4.51 -30.46 1.67
N ASN A 161 -5.74 -30.99 1.82
CA ASN A 161 -6.01 -32.42 1.67
C ASN A 161 -5.94 -32.88 0.20
N GLU A 162 -6.40 -32.04 -0.74
CA GLU A 162 -6.39 -32.36 -2.18
C GLU A 162 -4.99 -32.36 -2.76
N LEU A 163 -4.14 -31.41 -2.38
CA LEU A 163 -2.80 -31.23 -2.93
C LEU A 163 -1.71 -32.02 -2.18
N GLY A 164 -1.96 -32.34 -0.91
CA GLY A 164 -1.01 -33.05 -0.06
C GLY A 164 0.08 -32.16 0.56
N ARG A 165 0.76 -32.73 1.55
CA ARG A 165 1.76 -32.01 2.36
C ARG A 165 3.03 -31.65 1.60
N GLU A 166 3.30 -32.33 0.52
CA GLU A 166 4.43 -32.03 -0.38
C GLU A 166 4.20 -30.74 -1.21
N ARG A 167 2.96 -30.26 -1.25
CA ARG A 167 2.60 -29.04 -1.98
C ARG A 167 2.01 -27.93 -1.10
N VAL A 168 1.67 -28.22 0.16
CA VAL A 168 1.00 -27.27 1.05
C VAL A 168 1.73 -27.16 2.38
N LEU A 169 1.88 -25.94 2.86
CA LEU A 169 2.43 -25.60 4.17
C LEU A 169 1.52 -24.59 4.86
N PHE A 170 1.20 -24.81 6.14
CA PHE A 170 0.43 -23.91 6.97
C PHE A 170 1.33 -23.20 7.98
N VAL A 171 1.39 -21.86 7.85
CA VAL A 171 2.05 -20.97 8.81
C VAL A 171 0.99 -20.28 9.65
N HIS A 172 1.14 -20.29 10.95
CA HIS A 172 0.20 -19.64 11.85
C HIS A 172 0.91 -18.61 12.74
N LEU A 173 0.45 -17.36 12.68
CA LEU A 173 0.95 -16.27 13.53
C LEU A 173 0.15 -16.22 14.82
N THR A 174 0.86 -16.08 15.93
CA THR A 174 0.29 -15.99 17.28
C THR A 174 1.00 -14.92 18.10
N LEU A 175 0.46 -14.60 19.26
CA LEU A 175 1.01 -13.65 20.21
C LEU A 175 1.53 -14.36 21.46
N VAL A 176 2.75 -14.01 21.88
CA VAL A 176 3.37 -14.41 23.16
C VAL A 176 3.59 -13.15 23.99
N PRO A 177 2.57 -12.66 24.68
CA PRO A 177 2.64 -11.39 25.40
C PRO A 177 3.50 -11.48 26.67
N TRP A 178 4.24 -10.42 26.93
CA TRP A 178 4.83 -10.19 28.24
C TRP A 178 3.80 -9.58 29.19
N ILE A 179 3.69 -10.16 30.39
CA ILE A 179 2.81 -9.64 31.44
C ILE A 179 3.67 -9.01 32.53
N PRO A 180 3.75 -7.67 32.60
CA PRO A 180 4.63 -6.96 33.55
C PRO A 180 4.39 -7.34 34.99
N SER A 181 3.11 -7.48 35.40
CA SER A 181 2.74 -7.84 36.79
C SER A 181 3.15 -9.26 37.18
N ALA A 182 3.32 -10.17 36.21
CA ALA A 182 3.75 -11.55 36.43
C ALA A 182 5.26 -11.75 36.19
N GLY A 183 5.93 -10.78 35.53
CA GLY A 183 7.35 -10.87 35.18
C GLY A 183 7.68 -12.01 34.22
N GLU A 184 6.74 -12.42 33.37
CA GLU A 184 6.93 -13.57 32.46
C GLU A 184 6.17 -13.44 31.14
N LEU A 185 6.66 -14.15 30.11
CA LEU A 185 5.96 -14.38 28.87
C LEU A 185 4.84 -15.41 29.04
N LYS A 186 3.67 -15.15 28.47
CA LYS A 186 2.53 -16.06 28.53
C LYS A 186 2.35 -16.81 27.20
N THR A 187 2.50 -18.13 27.26
CA THR A 187 2.35 -19.02 26.11
C THR A 187 0.89 -19.49 25.87
N LYS A 188 -0.03 -19.20 26.79
CA LYS A 188 -1.43 -19.62 26.72
C LYS A 188 -2.17 -19.06 25.49
N PRO A 189 -2.05 -17.78 25.10
CA PRO A 189 -2.72 -17.27 23.91
C PRO A 189 -2.33 -18.04 22.64
N THR A 190 -1.04 -18.34 22.45
CA THR A 190 -0.54 -19.19 21.36
C THR A 190 -1.14 -20.57 21.37
N GLN A 191 -1.20 -21.23 22.54
CA GLN A 191 -1.77 -22.58 22.67
C GLN A 191 -3.26 -22.59 22.32
N HIS A 192 -4.03 -21.59 22.76
CA HIS A 192 -5.45 -21.49 22.47
C HIS A 192 -5.70 -21.21 20.99
N SER A 193 -4.98 -20.27 20.40
CA SER A 193 -5.10 -19.96 18.98
C SER A 193 -4.78 -21.17 18.08
N THR A 194 -3.72 -21.91 18.41
CA THR A 194 -3.38 -23.17 17.71
C THR A 194 -4.49 -24.21 17.87
N LYS A 195 -5.10 -24.31 19.09
CA LYS A 195 -6.20 -25.24 19.33
C LYS A 195 -7.43 -24.92 18.51
N GLU A 196 -7.77 -23.62 18.34
CA GLU A 196 -8.87 -23.20 17.46
C GLU A 196 -8.62 -23.64 16.00
N LEU A 197 -7.41 -23.42 15.48
CA LEU A 197 -7.03 -23.85 14.13
C LEU A 197 -7.09 -25.38 13.98
N LEU A 198 -6.62 -26.12 14.98
CA LEU A 198 -6.74 -27.60 15.04
C LEU A 198 -8.19 -28.04 15.06
N GLY A 199 -9.08 -27.31 15.75
CA GLY A 199 -10.53 -27.58 15.78
C GLY A 199 -11.18 -27.49 14.40
N LEU A 200 -10.60 -26.71 13.50
CA LEU A 200 -11.01 -26.60 12.09
C LEU A 200 -10.36 -27.68 11.20
N GLY A 201 -9.52 -28.55 11.76
CA GLY A 201 -8.84 -29.62 11.02
C GLY A 201 -7.54 -29.18 10.32
N ILE A 202 -6.97 -28.04 10.70
CA ILE A 202 -5.70 -27.54 10.18
C ILE A 202 -4.62 -27.66 11.26
N GLN A 203 -3.62 -28.51 11.04
CA GLN A 203 -2.41 -28.54 11.85
C GLN A 203 -1.41 -27.54 11.28
N PRO A 204 -1.01 -26.48 12.00
CA PRO A 204 0.07 -25.62 11.52
C PRO A 204 1.38 -26.41 11.42
N ASP A 205 2.15 -26.14 10.38
CA ASP A 205 3.48 -26.70 10.17
C ASP A 205 4.57 -25.84 10.82
N ILE A 206 4.35 -24.52 10.86
CA ILE A 206 5.25 -23.53 11.47
C ILE A 206 4.42 -22.53 12.26
N LEU A 207 4.87 -22.18 13.46
CA LEU A 207 4.34 -21.08 14.28
C LEU A 207 5.31 -19.91 14.25
N LEU A 208 4.77 -18.71 13.91
CA LEU A 208 5.45 -17.45 14.19
C LEU A 208 4.87 -16.84 15.45
N CYS A 209 5.72 -16.63 16.43
CA CYS A 209 5.34 -16.14 17.74
C CYS A 209 5.71 -14.68 17.87
N ARG A 210 4.76 -13.75 17.64
CA ARG A 210 4.96 -12.31 17.84
C ARG A 210 5.25 -12.03 19.30
N CYS A 211 6.30 -11.28 19.55
CA CYS A 211 6.77 -10.95 20.89
C CYS A 211 7.60 -9.67 20.88
N ASP A 212 7.51 -8.88 21.95
CA ASP A 212 8.31 -7.66 22.15
C ASP A 212 9.75 -7.95 22.63
N ARG A 213 10.05 -9.19 22.98
CA ARG A 213 11.35 -9.64 23.51
C ARG A 213 11.64 -11.09 23.19
N SER A 214 12.90 -11.53 23.35
CA SER A 214 13.33 -12.89 23.08
C SER A 214 12.51 -13.93 23.85
N ILE A 215 12.14 -15.03 23.20
CA ILE A 215 11.40 -16.15 23.79
C ILE A 215 12.42 -17.11 24.40
N PRO A 216 12.45 -17.32 25.73
CA PRO A 216 13.37 -18.26 26.35
C PRO A 216 13.22 -19.69 25.81
N PRO A 217 14.31 -20.50 25.73
CA PRO A 217 14.26 -21.87 25.22
C PRO A 217 13.19 -22.75 25.91
N ALA A 218 13.03 -22.61 27.22
CA ALA A 218 12.00 -23.33 27.97
C ALA A 218 10.56 -22.99 27.53
N ALA A 219 10.30 -21.71 27.22
CA ALA A 219 9.00 -21.27 26.70
C ALA A 219 8.79 -21.76 25.25
N ARG A 220 9.83 -21.71 24.41
CA ARG A 220 9.81 -22.22 23.04
C ARG A 220 9.51 -23.73 23.01
N LYS A 221 10.20 -24.52 23.86
CA LYS A 221 9.95 -25.94 24.05
C LYS A 221 8.53 -26.25 24.52
N LYS A 222 8.01 -25.44 25.45
CA LYS A 222 6.63 -25.55 25.93
C LYS A 222 5.62 -25.29 24.81
N ILE A 223 5.80 -24.24 24.03
CA ILE A 223 4.94 -23.92 22.88
C ILE A 223 4.97 -25.10 21.90
N ALA A 224 6.15 -25.58 21.51
CA ALA A 224 6.33 -26.69 20.58
C ALA A 224 5.56 -27.95 21.03
N LEU A 225 5.69 -28.31 22.32
CA LEU A 225 4.99 -29.46 22.89
C LEU A 225 3.46 -29.33 22.81
N PHE A 226 2.91 -28.18 23.22
CA PHE A 226 1.46 -27.97 23.28
C PHE A 226 0.83 -27.75 21.89
N CYS A 227 1.62 -27.31 20.91
CA CYS A 227 1.17 -27.06 19.53
C CYS A 227 1.53 -28.20 18.58
N ASN A 228 2.06 -29.31 19.08
CA ASN A 228 2.42 -30.50 18.30
C ASN A 228 3.45 -30.21 17.20
N LEU A 229 4.51 -29.45 17.54
CA LEU A 229 5.56 -29.03 16.64
C LEU A 229 6.95 -29.40 17.16
N ARG A 230 7.96 -29.37 16.26
CA ARG A 230 9.37 -29.34 16.65
C ARG A 230 9.76 -27.95 17.12
N GLU A 231 10.72 -27.85 18.04
CA GLU A 231 11.20 -26.54 18.54
C GLU A 231 11.72 -25.63 17.43
N SER A 232 12.36 -26.20 16.39
CA SER A 232 12.85 -25.44 15.22
C SER A 232 11.73 -24.78 14.40
N ARG A 233 10.48 -25.25 14.51
CA ARG A 233 9.31 -24.71 13.83
C ARG A 233 8.49 -23.72 14.66
N VAL A 234 8.98 -23.37 15.83
CA VAL A 234 8.46 -22.26 16.64
C VAL A 234 9.40 -21.08 16.47
N ILE A 235 9.06 -20.18 15.56
CA ILE A 235 9.90 -19.06 15.14
C ILE A 235 9.52 -17.81 15.94
N PRO A 236 10.44 -17.18 16.69
CA PRO A 236 10.21 -15.86 17.25
C PRO A 236 10.04 -14.79 16.16
N ALA A 237 9.01 -13.98 16.27
CA ALA A 237 8.74 -12.84 15.41
C ALA A 237 8.82 -11.56 16.27
N LEU A 238 10.04 -11.09 16.50
CA LEU A 238 10.31 -9.94 17.35
C LEU A 238 9.94 -8.63 16.66
N ASP A 239 9.60 -7.63 17.46
CA ASP A 239 9.43 -6.28 17.00
C ASP A 239 10.75 -5.76 16.42
N SER A 240 10.71 -5.13 15.27
CA SER A 240 11.85 -4.53 14.60
C SER A 240 11.67 -3.02 14.50
N ASP A 241 12.76 -2.29 14.58
CA ASP A 241 12.79 -0.83 14.45
C ASP A 241 12.49 -0.36 13.02
N THR A 242 12.71 -1.22 12.05
CA THR A 242 12.29 -1.02 10.65
C THR A 242 11.72 -2.30 10.06
N ILE A 243 10.67 -2.17 9.26
CA ILE A 243 10.06 -3.31 8.57
C ILE A 243 11.06 -4.01 7.63
N TYR A 244 12.05 -3.29 7.10
CA TYR A 244 13.07 -3.83 6.18
C TYR A 244 14.12 -4.72 6.88
N ALA A 245 14.17 -4.73 8.22
CA ALA A 245 15.00 -5.68 8.97
C ALA A 245 14.30 -7.05 9.16
N VAL A 246 12.98 -7.15 8.95
CA VAL A 246 12.22 -8.39 9.19
C VAL A 246 12.70 -9.58 8.38
N PRO A 247 13.03 -9.48 7.06
CA PRO A 247 13.60 -10.61 6.32
C PRO A 247 14.90 -11.13 6.95
N LEU A 248 15.78 -10.23 7.40
CA LEU A 248 17.05 -10.60 8.05
C LEU A 248 16.80 -11.33 9.37
N ALA A 249 15.87 -10.83 10.18
CA ALA A 249 15.51 -11.42 11.47
C ALA A 249 14.89 -12.82 11.29
N TYR A 250 13.97 -12.98 10.33
CA TYR A 250 13.33 -14.27 10.04
C TYR A 250 14.33 -15.29 9.49
N HIS A 251 15.26 -14.87 8.64
CA HIS A 251 16.34 -15.75 8.16
C HIS A 251 17.23 -16.21 9.33
N ALA A 252 17.62 -15.31 10.22
CA ALA A 252 18.44 -15.62 11.40
C ALA A 252 17.78 -16.67 12.31
N GLU A 253 16.44 -16.63 12.44
CA GLU A 253 15.66 -17.62 13.18
C GLU A 253 15.39 -18.91 12.37
N GLY A 254 15.79 -18.98 11.09
CA GLY A 254 15.71 -20.15 10.22
C GLY A 254 14.34 -20.39 9.60
N PHE A 255 13.49 -19.36 9.49
CA PHE A 255 12.12 -19.51 8.97
C PHE A 255 12.10 -20.02 7.53
N ASP A 256 12.82 -19.40 6.64
CA ASP A 256 12.95 -19.79 5.23
C ASP A 256 13.59 -21.18 5.05
N ARG A 257 14.52 -21.55 5.92
CA ARG A 257 15.13 -22.88 5.94
C ARG A 257 14.11 -23.96 6.34
N GLU A 258 13.29 -23.73 7.37
CA GLU A 258 12.24 -24.68 7.76
C GLU A 258 11.17 -24.84 6.66
N VAL A 259 10.88 -23.78 5.90
CA VAL A 259 10.01 -23.86 4.71
C VAL A 259 10.64 -24.74 3.63
N CYS A 260 11.91 -24.54 3.29
CA CYS A 260 12.62 -25.37 2.31
C CYS A 260 12.68 -26.84 2.77
N LEU A 261 12.99 -27.09 4.04
CA LEU A 261 13.01 -28.43 4.62
C LEU A 261 11.64 -29.14 4.57
N HIS A 262 10.54 -28.38 4.77
CA HIS A 262 9.20 -28.95 4.68
C HIS A 262 8.92 -29.51 3.28
N PHE A 263 9.32 -28.79 2.25
CA PHE A 263 9.10 -29.20 0.86
C PHE A 263 10.23 -30.10 0.29
N GLY A 264 11.20 -30.50 1.11
CA GLY A 264 12.32 -31.33 0.67
C GLY A 264 13.23 -30.66 -0.36
N LEU A 265 13.34 -29.32 -0.29
CA LEU A 265 14.15 -28.52 -1.22
C LEU A 265 15.57 -28.35 -0.66
N ASP A 266 16.55 -28.70 -1.49
CA ASP A 266 17.94 -28.35 -1.27
C ASP A 266 18.19 -26.99 -1.94
N ALA A 267 18.02 -25.91 -1.17
CA ALA A 267 18.12 -24.55 -1.66
C ALA A 267 19.41 -23.88 -1.14
N SER A 268 20.05 -23.10 -2.00
CA SER A 268 21.20 -22.26 -1.62
C SER A 268 20.83 -21.28 -0.50
N GLU A 269 21.84 -20.83 0.26
CA GLU A 269 21.64 -19.74 1.21
C GLU A 269 21.15 -18.48 0.46
N PRO A 270 20.25 -17.69 1.08
CA PRO A 270 19.68 -16.51 0.41
C PRO A 270 20.70 -15.39 0.28
N ASP A 271 20.70 -14.68 -0.86
CA ASP A 271 21.45 -13.44 -1.01
C ASP A 271 20.69 -12.26 -0.37
N LEU A 272 21.10 -11.87 0.82
CA LEU A 272 20.48 -10.79 1.60
C LEU A 272 21.28 -9.48 1.61
N HIS A 273 22.33 -9.34 0.77
CA HIS A 273 23.17 -8.14 0.74
C HIS A 273 22.37 -6.86 0.48
N ARG A 274 21.38 -6.90 -0.41
CA ARG A 274 20.52 -5.74 -0.72
C ARG A 274 19.70 -5.31 0.51
N TRP A 275 19.15 -6.26 1.26
CA TRP A 275 18.40 -5.99 2.49
C TRP A 275 19.29 -5.40 3.57
N GLN A 276 20.49 -5.99 3.76
CA GLN A 276 21.47 -5.47 4.72
C GLN A 276 21.91 -4.04 4.37
N ALA A 277 22.09 -3.73 3.09
CA ALA A 277 22.46 -2.40 2.65
C ALA A 277 21.39 -1.34 2.97
N ILE A 278 20.10 -1.67 2.79
CA ILE A 278 18.98 -0.80 3.14
C ILE A 278 18.93 -0.56 4.65
N VAL A 279 18.98 -1.62 5.45
CA VAL A 279 18.96 -1.52 6.91
C VAL A 279 20.13 -0.68 7.42
N ASN A 280 21.33 -0.85 6.85
CA ASN A 280 22.50 -0.05 7.20
C ASN A 280 22.30 1.46 6.90
N ARG A 281 21.66 1.82 5.78
CA ARG A 281 21.35 3.22 5.45
C ARG A 281 20.31 3.82 6.38
N ILE A 282 19.30 3.04 6.77
CA ILE A 282 18.29 3.48 7.73
C ILE A 282 18.91 3.74 9.11
N HIS A 283 19.82 2.86 9.56
CA HIS A 283 20.45 2.98 10.89
C HIS A 283 21.57 4.02 10.96
N LYS A 284 22.19 4.34 9.81
CA LYS A 284 23.35 5.25 9.76
C LYS A 284 23.18 6.28 8.64
N PRO A 285 22.15 7.14 8.75
CA PRO A 285 21.96 8.22 7.77
C PRO A 285 23.08 9.27 7.92
N GLU A 286 23.46 9.91 6.81
CA GLU A 286 24.47 10.99 6.78
C GLU A 286 23.89 12.37 7.16
N GLY A 287 22.60 12.47 7.33
CA GLY A 287 21.90 13.70 7.70
C GLY A 287 20.42 13.44 7.88
N GLN A 288 19.68 14.51 8.10
CA GLN A 288 18.22 14.43 8.24
C GLN A 288 17.53 15.64 7.63
N VAL A 289 16.29 15.44 7.18
CA VAL A 289 15.39 16.51 6.77
C VAL A 289 14.04 16.36 7.45
N THR A 290 13.35 17.48 7.65
CA THR A 290 11.97 17.51 8.13
C THR A 290 11.06 17.98 7.00
N ILE A 291 10.03 17.20 6.70
CA ILE A 291 9.03 17.48 5.66
C ILE A 291 7.67 17.56 6.33
N ALA A 292 7.00 18.71 6.16
CA ALA A 292 5.62 18.84 6.60
C ALA A 292 4.69 18.12 5.62
N VAL A 293 3.88 17.22 6.14
CA VAL A 293 2.79 16.56 5.41
C VAL A 293 1.47 17.21 5.84
N VAL A 294 0.96 18.10 4.99
CA VAL A 294 -0.27 18.86 5.27
C VAL A 294 -1.46 18.14 4.65
N GLY A 295 -2.28 17.50 5.47
CA GLY A 295 -3.32 16.58 5.01
C GLY A 295 -4.55 16.50 5.91
N LYS A 296 -5.45 15.54 5.60
CA LYS A 296 -6.75 15.37 6.28
C LYS A 296 -6.79 14.23 7.30
N TYR A 297 -5.95 13.22 7.15
CA TYR A 297 -5.99 11.97 7.94
C TYR A 297 -4.71 11.78 8.75
N THR A 298 -4.14 12.87 9.22
CA THR A 298 -2.80 12.94 9.81
C THR A 298 -2.63 12.14 11.10
N HIS A 299 -3.73 11.82 11.80
CA HIS A 299 -3.71 11.04 13.03
C HIS A 299 -3.73 9.52 12.81
N LEU A 300 -3.79 9.05 11.56
CA LEU A 300 -3.92 7.65 11.20
C LEU A 300 -2.76 7.20 10.29
N PRO A 301 -1.71 6.61 10.86
CA PRO A 301 -0.52 6.20 10.09
C PRO A 301 -0.83 5.29 8.90
N ASP A 302 -1.80 4.38 9.04
CA ASP A 302 -2.15 3.43 7.99
C ASP A 302 -2.92 4.05 6.81
N SER A 303 -3.47 5.27 6.97
CA SER A 303 -4.14 5.99 5.86
C SER A 303 -3.17 6.50 4.79
N TYR A 304 -1.88 6.64 5.14
CA TYR A 304 -0.81 7.15 4.28
C TYR A 304 0.39 6.19 4.25
N LYS A 305 0.13 4.88 4.31
CA LYS A 305 1.19 3.87 4.43
C LYS A 305 2.16 3.91 3.24
N SER A 306 1.66 3.89 2.01
CA SER A 306 2.52 3.96 0.82
C SER A 306 3.28 5.28 0.73
N LEU A 307 2.66 6.39 1.15
CA LEU A 307 3.33 7.70 1.19
C LEU A 307 4.51 7.71 2.17
N THR A 308 4.28 7.22 3.39
CA THR A 308 5.34 7.12 4.42
C THR A 308 6.50 6.24 3.94
N GLU A 309 6.19 5.09 3.32
CA GLU A 309 7.22 4.22 2.75
C GLU A 309 7.95 4.89 1.58
N ALA A 310 7.24 5.59 0.67
CA ALA A 310 7.86 6.27 -0.45
C ALA A 310 8.81 7.39 -0.01
N MET A 311 8.45 8.13 1.06
CA MET A 311 9.33 9.13 1.68
C MET A 311 10.57 8.47 2.30
N SER A 312 10.40 7.33 2.98
CA SER A 312 11.52 6.53 3.50
C SER A 312 12.44 6.05 2.36
N HIS A 313 11.87 5.58 1.24
CA HIS A 313 12.65 5.17 0.06
C HIS A 313 13.46 6.34 -0.53
N GLY A 314 12.87 7.53 -0.60
CA GLY A 314 13.58 8.75 -0.99
C GLY A 314 14.75 9.07 -0.04
N GLY A 315 14.55 8.87 1.26
CA GLY A 315 15.59 8.97 2.28
C GLY A 315 16.71 7.95 2.09
N ILE A 316 16.37 6.69 1.90
CA ILE A 316 17.31 5.59 1.63
C ILE A 316 18.14 5.89 0.37
N ALA A 317 17.52 6.38 -0.71
CA ALA A 317 18.21 6.74 -1.95
C ALA A 317 19.25 7.86 -1.75
N ASN A 318 18.93 8.84 -0.89
CA ASN A 318 19.79 9.98 -0.56
C ASN A 318 20.70 9.76 0.65
N ASN A 319 20.62 8.59 1.30
CA ASN A 319 21.34 8.24 2.54
C ASN A 319 21.08 9.21 3.72
N ILE A 320 19.83 9.66 3.86
CA ILE A 320 19.40 10.58 4.93
C ILE A 320 18.14 10.07 5.62
N ALA A 321 17.94 10.49 6.87
CA ALA A 321 16.69 10.31 7.58
C ALA A 321 15.65 11.34 7.13
N VAL A 322 14.41 10.91 6.92
CA VAL A 322 13.28 11.79 6.62
C VAL A 322 12.33 11.79 7.81
N ASN A 323 12.22 12.92 8.48
CA ASN A 323 11.26 13.15 9.56
C ASN A 323 9.99 13.74 8.93
N LEU A 324 8.85 13.10 9.16
CA LEU A 324 7.55 13.59 8.69
C LEU A 324 6.83 14.30 9.83
N ASP A 325 6.54 15.58 9.61
CA ASP A 325 5.72 16.40 10.49
C ASP A 325 4.28 16.44 9.93
N TRP A 326 3.37 15.73 10.60
CA TRP A 326 2.00 15.56 10.16
C TRP A 326 1.14 16.69 10.70
N ILE A 327 0.61 17.54 9.80
CA ILE A 327 -0.19 18.70 10.15
C ILE A 327 -1.60 18.53 9.57
N ASP A 328 -2.62 18.63 10.42
CA ASP A 328 -4.00 18.69 9.93
C ASP A 328 -4.24 20.07 9.29
N SER A 329 -4.65 20.05 8.03
CA SER A 329 -4.83 21.27 7.25
C SER A 329 -5.91 22.21 7.79
N GLU A 330 -6.89 21.70 8.57
CA GLU A 330 -7.92 22.55 9.20
C GLU A 330 -7.34 23.57 10.18
N VAL A 331 -6.15 23.30 10.74
CA VAL A 331 -5.47 24.23 11.65
C VAL A 331 -5.18 25.56 10.95
N PHE A 332 -4.84 25.54 9.65
CA PHE A 332 -4.56 26.76 8.87
C PHE A 332 -5.83 27.51 8.45
N GLU A 333 -6.98 26.82 8.45
CA GLU A 333 -8.29 27.48 8.22
C GLU A 333 -8.78 28.21 9.47
N ALA A 334 -8.48 27.65 10.65
CA ALA A 334 -8.93 28.21 11.92
C ALA A 334 -8.13 29.45 12.36
N GLU A 335 -6.82 29.46 12.10
CA GLU A 335 -5.90 30.51 12.55
C GLU A 335 -4.88 30.86 11.45
N ALA A 336 -4.97 32.06 10.87
CA ALA A 336 -4.08 32.50 9.79
C ALA A 336 -2.57 32.49 10.19
N GLU A 337 -2.26 32.70 11.47
CA GLU A 337 -0.88 32.63 12.00
C GLU A 337 -0.35 31.18 12.13
N ALA A 338 -1.24 30.17 12.12
CA ALA A 338 -0.86 28.78 12.28
C ALA A 338 0.01 28.27 11.13
N VAL A 339 -0.05 28.90 9.95
CA VAL A 339 0.83 28.58 8.82
C VAL A 339 2.32 28.71 9.17
N ARG A 340 2.66 29.49 10.22
CA ARG A 340 4.03 29.58 10.75
C ARG A 340 4.55 28.26 11.36
N GLN A 341 3.69 27.26 11.59
CA GLN A 341 4.14 25.90 11.93
C GLN A 341 5.01 25.30 10.82
N LEU A 342 4.89 25.83 9.60
CA LEU A 342 5.74 25.47 8.47
C LEU A 342 7.10 26.19 8.46
N ASP A 343 7.36 27.12 9.39
CA ASP A 343 8.68 27.72 9.52
C ASP A 343 9.70 26.66 9.99
N GLY A 344 10.82 26.56 9.30
CA GLY A 344 11.90 25.62 9.64
C GLY A 344 11.76 24.20 9.08
N VAL A 345 10.70 23.86 8.34
CA VAL A 345 10.66 22.63 7.55
C VAL A 345 11.46 22.78 6.26
N HIS A 346 11.92 21.66 5.71
CA HIS A 346 12.79 21.66 4.51
C HIS A 346 12.02 21.35 3.22
N GLY A 347 10.74 20.98 3.35
CA GLY A 347 9.83 20.76 2.24
C GLY A 347 8.39 20.57 2.73
N ILE A 348 7.43 20.77 1.83
CA ILE A 348 6.01 20.63 2.11
C ILE A 348 5.42 19.62 1.12
N LEU A 349 4.70 18.63 1.62
CA LEU A 349 3.98 17.65 0.85
C LEU A 349 2.49 17.74 1.17
N VAL A 350 1.67 17.87 0.12
CA VAL A 350 0.20 17.81 0.23
C VAL A 350 -0.27 16.55 -0.46
N PRO A 351 -0.77 15.55 0.31
CA PRO A 351 -1.13 14.24 -0.22
C PRO A 351 -2.50 14.23 -0.91
N GLY A 352 -2.86 13.07 -1.46
CA GLY A 352 -4.18 12.78 -1.97
C GLY A 352 -5.28 12.88 -0.89
N GLY A 353 -6.50 13.15 -1.32
CA GLY A 353 -7.67 13.28 -0.46
C GLY A 353 -8.94 13.49 -1.26
N PHE A 354 -10.07 13.61 -0.55
CA PHE A 354 -11.38 13.87 -1.12
C PHE A 354 -12.19 14.82 -0.23
N GLY A 355 -13.13 15.56 -0.85
CA GLY A 355 -14.08 16.42 -0.16
C GLY A 355 -13.52 17.77 0.27
N GLU A 356 -14.39 18.65 0.75
CA GLU A 356 -14.10 20.07 1.01
C GLU A 356 -13.29 20.32 2.28
N ARG A 357 -13.39 19.48 3.29
CA ARG A 357 -12.74 19.66 4.60
C ARG A 357 -11.23 19.91 4.46
N GLY A 358 -10.70 20.96 5.07
CA GLY A 358 -9.27 21.27 5.13
C GLY A 358 -8.65 21.77 3.81
N THR A 359 -9.46 22.08 2.79
CA THR A 359 -8.95 22.49 1.45
C THR A 359 -8.27 23.83 1.45
N GLU A 360 -8.84 24.82 2.14
CA GLU A 360 -8.24 26.16 2.20
C GLU A 360 -6.89 26.13 2.94
N GLY A 361 -6.77 25.29 3.96
CA GLY A 361 -5.48 25.09 4.64
C GLY A 361 -4.42 24.43 3.76
N MET A 362 -4.80 23.51 2.87
CA MET A 362 -3.88 22.91 1.89
C MET A 362 -3.48 23.90 0.80
N ILE A 363 -4.41 24.77 0.36
CA ILE A 363 -4.13 25.88 -0.58
C ILE A 363 -3.14 26.86 0.06
N GLU A 364 -3.34 27.19 1.34
CA GLU A 364 -2.43 28.04 2.10
C GLU A 364 -1.03 27.45 2.23
N ALA A 365 -0.93 26.12 2.46
CA ALA A 365 0.36 25.42 2.48
C ALA A 365 1.08 25.48 1.11
N ALA A 366 0.35 25.36 0.00
CA ALA A 366 0.90 25.52 -1.34
C ALA A 366 1.39 26.97 -1.59
N ARG A 367 0.61 27.96 -1.16
CA ARG A 367 0.99 29.37 -1.20
C ARG A 367 2.27 29.64 -0.41
N PHE A 368 2.31 29.17 0.83
CA PHE A 368 3.47 29.31 1.71
C PHE A 368 4.73 28.73 1.07
N ALA A 369 4.63 27.50 0.52
CA ALA A 369 5.74 26.86 -0.17
C ALA A 369 6.24 27.68 -1.35
N ARG A 370 5.33 28.18 -2.20
CA ARG A 370 5.67 29.00 -3.36
C ARG A 370 6.35 30.31 -2.95
N GLU A 371 5.77 31.05 -2.00
CA GLU A 371 6.29 32.36 -1.56
C GLU A 371 7.62 32.24 -0.82
N ARG A 372 7.78 31.23 0.01
CA ARG A 372 9.02 30.95 0.77
C ARG A 372 10.05 30.17 -0.03
N ARG A 373 9.72 29.77 -1.28
CA ARG A 373 10.59 28.98 -2.16
C ARG A 373 11.02 27.65 -1.53
N LEU A 374 10.14 27.04 -0.72
CA LEU A 374 10.33 25.73 -0.13
C LEU A 374 9.91 24.63 -1.12
N PRO A 375 10.66 23.54 -1.24
CA PRO A 375 10.23 22.38 -2.03
C PRO A 375 8.79 21.97 -1.74
N TYR A 376 7.97 21.89 -2.79
CA TYR A 376 6.55 21.52 -2.71
C TYR A 376 6.24 20.30 -3.55
N PHE A 377 5.58 19.31 -2.97
CA PHE A 377 5.09 18.14 -3.67
C PHE A 377 3.58 17.96 -3.44
N GLY A 378 2.78 18.19 -4.48
CA GLY A 378 1.33 17.99 -4.46
C GLY A 378 0.95 16.68 -5.16
N ILE A 379 0.33 15.74 -4.46
CA ILE A 379 -0.09 14.44 -5.00
C ILE A 379 -1.61 14.44 -5.16
N CYS A 380 -2.12 14.15 -6.35
CA CYS A 380 -3.53 14.03 -6.69
C CYS A 380 -4.31 15.28 -6.22
N PHE A 381 -4.97 15.21 -5.09
CA PHE A 381 -5.65 16.34 -4.48
C PHE A 381 -4.70 17.52 -4.18
N GLY A 382 -3.45 17.23 -3.79
CA GLY A 382 -2.42 18.25 -3.58
C GLY A 382 -2.05 19.01 -4.85
N MET A 383 -2.06 18.37 -6.02
CA MET A 383 -1.93 19.07 -7.31
C MET A 383 -3.12 20.01 -7.54
N HIS A 384 -4.36 19.58 -7.23
CA HIS A 384 -5.54 20.42 -7.35
C HIS A 384 -5.42 21.69 -6.49
N MET A 385 -4.94 21.56 -5.26
CA MET A 385 -4.75 22.71 -4.36
C MET A 385 -3.72 23.68 -4.88
N ALA A 386 -2.62 23.21 -5.46
CA ALA A 386 -1.62 24.05 -6.11
C ALA A 386 -2.16 24.78 -7.35
N VAL A 387 -2.99 24.11 -8.14
CA VAL A 387 -3.66 24.74 -9.32
C VAL A 387 -4.66 25.80 -8.89
N ILE A 388 -5.46 25.55 -7.85
CA ILE A 388 -6.42 26.52 -7.32
C ILE A 388 -5.68 27.72 -6.73
N GLU A 389 -4.59 27.50 -6.00
CA GLU A 389 -3.73 28.57 -5.47
C GLU A 389 -3.21 29.45 -6.61
N ALA A 390 -2.56 28.87 -7.61
CA ALA A 390 -2.02 29.60 -8.75
C ALA A 390 -3.11 30.34 -9.53
N ALA A 391 -4.28 29.76 -9.69
CA ALA A 391 -5.41 30.42 -10.33
C ALA A 391 -5.88 31.66 -9.55
N ARG A 392 -5.97 31.56 -8.23
CA ARG A 392 -6.42 32.66 -7.36
C ARG A 392 -5.38 33.77 -7.24
N ASP A 393 -4.14 33.40 -6.90
CA ASP A 393 -3.12 34.35 -6.45
C ASP A 393 -2.19 34.83 -7.58
N LEU A 394 -1.90 33.99 -8.57
CA LEU A 394 -1.07 34.36 -9.71
C LEU A 394 -1.92 34.85 -10.90
N ALA A 395 -2.93 34.09 -11.32
CA ALA A 395 -3.76 34.44 -12.47
C ALA A 395 -4.93 35.42 -12.13
N GLY A 396 -5.14 35.74 -10.85
CA GLY A 396 -6.18 36.68 -10.40
C GLY A 396 -7.61 36.20 -10.62
N LEU A 397 -7.83 34.89 -10.82
CA LEU A 397 -9.14 34.26 -11.03
C LEU A 397 -9.89 34.12 -9.68
N ARG A 398 -10.37 35.26 -9.16
CA ARG A 398 -11.09 35.27 -7.87
C ARG A 398 -12.29 34.36 -7.88
N GLY A 399 -12.37 33.46 -6.90
CA GLY A 399 -13.40 32.41 -6.81
C GLY A 399 -13.11 31.17 -7.67
N ALA A 400 -11.85 30.98 -8.06
CA ALA A 400 -11.39 29.70 -8.62
C ALA A 400 -11.50 28.59 -7.57
N GLY A 401 -11.92 27.40 -7.99
CA GLY A 401 -12.13 26.25 -7.11
C GLY A 401 -12.37 24.96 -7.86
N SER A 402 -12.80 23.95 -7.12
CA SER A 402 -13.21 22.66 -7.64
C SER A 402 -14.73 22.49 -7.57
N THR A 403 -15.33 21.90 -8.61
CA THR A 403 -16.75 21.50 -8.57
C THR A 403 -17.02 20.39 -7.56
N GLU A 404 -16.00 19.76 -7.01
CA GLU A 404 -16.10 18.83 -5.89
C GLU A 404 -16.66 19.48 -4.63
N PHE A 405 -16.37 20.79 -4.43
CA PHE A 405 -16.78 21.55 -3.24
C PHE A 405 -18.07 22.35 -3.47
N GLY A 406 -18.71 22.17 -4.62
CA GLY A 406 -19.89 22.90 -5.02
C GLY A 406 -19.66 23.88 -6.16
N PRO A 407 -20.67 24.69 -6.51
CA PRO A 407 -20.56 25.65 -7.59
C PRO A 407 -19.50 26.72 -7.30
N CYS A 408 -18.58 26.96 -8.23
CA CYS A 408 -17.56 28.00 -8.14
C CYS A 408 -17.53 28.84 -9.41
N ARG A 409 -17.00 30.09 -9.32
CA ARG A 409 -16.99 31.04 -10.44
C ARG A 409 -16.06 30.60 -11.56
N HIS A 410 -14.93 30.03 -11.21
CA HIS A 410 -13.92 29.50 -12.13
C HIS A 410 -13.60 28.05 -11.75
N PRO A 411 -14.24 27.07 -12.38
CA PRO A 411 -14.02 25.66 -12.08
C PRO A 411 -12.70 25.17 -12.72
N VAL A 412 -11.57 25.53 -12.08
CA VAL A 412 -10.24 25.13 -12.54
C VAL A 412 -9.95 23.65 -12.29
N VAL A 413 -10.75 23.04 -11.42
CA VAL A 413 -10.83 21.59 -11.21
C VAL A 413 -12.29 21.17 -11.32
N GLY A 414 -12.56 20.09 -12.02
CA GLY A 414 -13.94 19.66 -12.25
C GLY A 414 -14.05 18.19 -12.63
N LEU A 415 -15.31 17.71 -12.65
CA LEU A 415 -15.63 16.36 -13.08
C LEU A 415 -15.50 16.27 -14.60
N MET A 416 -14.70 15.35 -15.10
CA MET A 416 -14.66 15.03 -16.54
C MET A 416 -15.70 13.96 -16.88
N THR A 417 -16.37 14.12 -18.01
CA THR A 417 -17.45 13.22 -18.45
C THR A 417 -16.95 12.06 -19.29
N GLU A 418 -15.78 12.18 -19.91
CA GLU A 418 -15.21 11.15 -20.79
C GLU A 418 -13.70 11.07 -20.60
N TRP A 419 -13.14 9.87 -20.61
CA TRP A 419 -11.69 9.60 -20.67
C TRP A 419 -11.40 8.29 -21.39
N THR A 420 -10.15 8.11 -21.80
CA THR A 420 -9.74 6.91 -22.55
C THR A 420 -8.87 6.01 -21.67
N HIS A 421 -9.23 4.73 -21.56
CA HIS A 421 -8.41 3.68 -20.94
C HIS A 421 -8.00 2.66 -22.01
N GLY A 422 -6.73 2.66 -22.41
CA GLY A 422 -6.27 1.87 -23.55
C GLY A 422 -7.01 2.24 -24.85
N ASN A 423 -7.75 1.29 -25.42
CA ASN A 423 -8.57 1.51 -26.61
C ASN A 423 -10.07 1.75 -26.30
N THR A 424 -10.44 1.88 -25.03
CA THR A 424 -11.83 2.02 -24.60
C THR A 424 -12.08 3.45 -24.11
N ILE A 425 -13.14 4.10 -24.61
CA ILE A 425 -13.63 5.37 -24.10
C ILE A 425 -14.60 5.07 -22.96
N GLU A 426 -14.26 5.51 -21.77
CA GLU A 426 -15.14 5.45 -20.61
C GLU A 426 -15.91 6.76 -20.49
N ARG A 427 -17.24 6.68 -20.28
CA ARG A 427 -18.13 7.82 -20.12
C ARG A 427 -18.70 7.87 -18.72
N ARG A 428 -18.66 9.04 -18.10
CA ARG A 428 -19.30 9.29 -16.80
C ARG A 428 -20.72 9.81 -17.00
N ASN A 429 -21.66 9.19 -16.29
CA ASN A 429 -22.99 9.74 -16.08
C ASN A 429 -23.12 10.17 -14.62
N SER A 430 -23.71 11.33 -14.38
CA SER A 430 -23.88 11.92 -13.03
C SER A 430 -24.71 11.07 -12.05
N ASN A 431 -25.33 9.97 -12.51
CA ASN A 431 -26.22 9.09 -11.75
C ASN A 431 -25.69 7.66 -11.55
N GLU A 432 -24.42 7.38 -11.89
CA GLU A 432 -23.83 6.06 -11.72
C GLU A 432 -23.32 5.83 -10.28
N ASP A 433 -23.26 4.55 -9.88
CA ASP A 433 -22.74 4.12 -8.58
C ASP A 433 -21.35 4.70 -8.30
N LEU A 434 -21.15 5.19 -7.08
CA LEU A 434 -19.93 5.84 -6.65
C LEU A 434 -18.67 4.99 -6.86
N GLY A 435 -18.75 3.66 -6.89
CA GLY A 435 -17.64 2.73 -7.10
C GLY A 435 -17.16 2.59 -8.56
N GLY A 436 -17.94 3.01 -9.57
CA GLY A 436 -17.64 2.77 -11.00
C GLY A 436 -17.10 3.97 -11.79
N THR A 437 -16.92 5.14 -11.17
CA THR A 437 -16.68 6.41 -11.88
C THR A 437 -15.29 7.02 -11.66
N MET A 438 -14.35 6.30 -11.08
CA MET A 438 -12.98 6.77 -10.87
C MET A 438 -12.05 6.35 -12.02
N ARG A 439 -11.05 7.17 -12.29
CA ARG A 439 -9.88 6.78 -13.06
C ARG A 439 -8.99 5.94 -12.14
N LEU A 440 -8.89 4.64 -12.43
CA LEU A 440 -8.24 3.64 -11.59
C LEU A 440 -7.18 2.86 -12.35
N GLY A 441 -6.02 2.67 -11.72
CA GLY A 441 -4.92 1.88 -12.29
C GLY A 441 -3.90 2.71 -13.04
N ALA A 442 -3.08 2.04 -13.84
CA ALA A 442 -1.97 2.64 -14.55
C ALA A 442 -2.42 3.33 -15.85
N TYR A 443 -2.03 4.60 -16.00
CA TYR A 443 -2.22 5.38 -17.23
C TYR A 443 -0.90 6.01 -17.65
N GLU A 444 -0.74 6.17 -18.97
CA GLU A 444 0.41 6.85 -19.53
C GLU A 444 0.30 8.37 -19.42
N ALA A 445 1.44 9.00 -19.14
CA ALA A 445 1.63 10.45 -19.29
C ALA A 445 2.78 10.75 -20.23
N VAL A 446 2.61 11.78 -21.06
CA VAL A 446 3.63 12.32 -21.96
C VAL A 446 4.19 13.58 -21.32
N LEU A 447 5.51 13.59 -21.08
CA LEU A 447 6.23 14.67 -20.42
C LEU A 447 6.85 15.63 -21.44
N ALA A 448 6.77 16.91 -21.17
CA ALA A 448 7.46 17.93 -21.95
C ALA A 448 9.00 17.70 -21.88
N PRO A 449 9.71 17.58 -23.01
CA PRO A 449 11.10 17.09 -23.01
C PRO A 449 12.10 17.89 -22.17
N GLN A 450 11.83 19.18 -21.95
CA GLN A 450 12.70 20.08 -21.17
C GLN A 450 12.20 20.33 -19.75
N SER A 451 11.09 19.69 -19.36
CA SER A 451 10.52 19.83 -18.03
C SER A 451 11.43 19.20 -16.97
N ARG A 452 11.28 19.68 -15.73
CA ARG A 452 11.93 19.08 -14.57
C ARG A 452 11.45 17.64 -14.37
N ALA A 453 10.17 17.37 -14.57
CA ALA A 453 9.60 16.03 -14.50
C ALA A 453 10.30 15.09 -15.47
N ALA A 454 10.46 15.46 -16.75
CA ALA A 454 11.17 14.63 -17.73
C ALA A 454 12.64 14.37 -17.35
N GLN A 455 13.32 15.35 -16.75
CA GLN A 455 14.69 15.20 -16.26
C GLN A 455 14.75 14.23 -15.06
N ILE A 456 13.80 14.32 -14.13
CA ILE A 456 13.72 13.46 -12.95
C ILE A 456 13.47 12.01 -13.35
N TYR A 457 12.52 11.76 -14.26
CA TYR A 457 12.23 10.42 -14.75
C TYR A 457 13.29 9.87 -15.72
N GLY A 458 14.06 10.74 -16.36
CA GLY A 458 14.96 10.35 -17.45
C GLY A 458 14.23 9.85 -18.69
N ALA A 459 12.95 10.20 -18.85
CA ALA A 459 12.06 9.73 -19.91
C ALA A 459 11.01 10.79 -20.25
N THR A 460 10.43 10.69 -21.46
CA THR A 460 9.35 11.56 -21.93
C THR A 460 7.97 10.84 -21.95
N ARG A 461 7.93 9.59 -21.55
CA ARG A 461 6.70 8.81 -21.33
C ARG A 461 6.84 8.02 -20.05
N VAL A 462 5.83 8.07 -19.21
CA VAL A 462 5.76 7.36 -17.93
C VAL A 462 4.38 6.74 -17.77
N SER A 463 4.27 5.72 -16.95
CA SER A 463 2.99 5.09 -16.61
C SER A 463 2.84 5.09 -15.09
N GLU A 464 1.78 5.70 -14.60
CA GLU A 464 1.55 5.92 -13.17
C GLU A 464 0.14 5.52 -12.75
N ARG A 465 -0.04 5.17 -11.46
CA ARG A 465 -1.32 4.72 -10.92
C ARG A 465 -2.19 5.89 -10.51
N HIS A 466 -3.45 5.83 -10.87
CA HIS A 466 -4.48 6.84 -10.59
C HIS A 466 -5.56 6.29 -9.67
N ARG A 467 -6.13 7.19 -8.86
CA ARG A 467 -7.31 6.96 -8.03
C ARG A 467 -8.03 8.29 -7.77
N HIS A 468 -8.78 8.77 -8.76
CA HIS A 468 -9.49 10.06 -8.63
C HIS A 468 -10.65 10.18 -9.61
N ARG A 469 -11.54 11.18 -9.36
CA ARG A 469 -12.71 11.51 -10.19
C ARG A 469 -12.59 12.87 -10.82
N TYR A 470 -11.94 13.80 -10.13
CA TYR A 470 -11.80 15.19 -10.55
C TYR A 470 -10.45 15.38 -11.23
N GLU A 471 -10.46 16.27 -12.23
CA GLU A 471 -9.32 16.58 -13.07
C GLU A 471 -9.12 18.08 -13.15
N VAL A 472 -7.90 18.52 -13.39
CA VAL A 472 -7.62 19.91 -13.71
C VAL A 472 -8.25 20.25 -15.06
N ASN A 473 -9.00 21.35 -15.11
CA ASN A 473 -9.70 21.78 -16.31
C ASN A 473 -8.73 22.41 -17.31
N ILE A 474 -8.49 21.70 -18.42
CA ILE A 474 -7.58 22.12 -19.51
C ILE A 474 -7.94 23.50 -20.10
N GLY A 475 -9.20 23.93 -19.99
CA GLY A 475 -9.65 25.24 -20.47
C GLY A 475 -8.93 26.44 -19.84
N TYR A 476 -8.34 26.24 -18.65
CA TYR A 476 -7.57 27.29 -17.94
C TYR A 476 -6.05 27.17 -18.17
N LYS A 477 -5.59 26.24 -18.99
CA LYS A 477 -4.15 26.00 -19.22
C LYS A 477 -3.43 27.26 -19.65
N GLN A 478 -3.99 28.00 -20.63
CA GLN A 478 -3.34 29.18 -21.18
C GLN A 478 -3.19 30.30 -20.12
N ASP A 479 -4.22 30.50 -19.27
CA ASP A 479 -4.18 31.51 -18.21
C ASP A 479 -3.15 31.17 -17.14
N LEU A 480 -3.04 29.86 -16.78
CA LEU A 480 -2.10 29.38 -15.76
C LEU A 480 -0.66 29.37 -16.27
N GLU A 481 -0.43 28.96 -17.52
CA GLU A 481 0.91 29.00 -18.12
C GLU A 481 1.41 30.43 -18.31
N ALA A 482 0.54 31.37 -18.59
CA ALA A 482 0.89 32.81 -18.70
C ALA A 482 1.44 33.38 -17.37
N VAL A 483 1.11 32.79 -16.24
CA VAL A 483 1.59 33.20 -14.91
C VAL A 483 2.66 32.29 -14.34
N GLY A 484 3.18 31.36 -15.15
CA GLY A 484 4.33 30.50 -14.83
C GLY A 484 4.02 29.11 -14.31
N LEU A 485 2.75 28.70 -14.14
CA LEU A 485 2.41 27.31 -13.81
C LEU A 485 2.34 26.49 -15.09
N HIS A 486 3.36 25.70 -15.38
CA HIS A 486 3.50 24.92 -16.60
C HIS A 486 2.87 23.53 -16.48
N PHE A 487 2.16 23.10 -17.52
CA PHE A 487 1.63 21.76 -17.65
C PHE A 487 2.67 20.85 -18.31
N SER A 488 3.53 20.27 -17.49
CA SER A 488 4.71 19.53 -17.94
C SER A 488 4.44 18.05 -18.23
N GLY A 489 3.29 17.52 -17.82
CA GLY A 489 2.81 16.18 -18.15
C GLY A 489 1.36 16.21 -18.58
N MET A 490 1.04 15.49 -19.65
CA MET A 490 -0.30 15.38 -20.22
C MET A 490 -0.63 13.93 -20.56
N SER A 491 -1.92 13.57 -20.54
CA SER A 491 -2.36 12.32 -21.16
C SER A 491 -1.92 12.22 -22.63
N PRO A 492 -1.80 11.02 -23.22
CA PRO A 492 -1.31 10.85 -24.59
C PRO A 492 -2.09 11.60 -25.65
N ASP A 493 -3.39 11.85 -25.43
CA ASP A 493 -4.28 12.65 -26.27
C ASP A 493 -4.16 14.18 -26.03
N GLY A 494 -3.40 14.58 -25.01
CA GLY A 494 -3.18 15.97 -24.64
C GLY A 494 -4.36 16.65 -23.94
N VAL A 495 -5.35 15.89 -23.46
CA VAL A 495 -6.59 16.43 -22.87
C VAL A 495 -6.49 16.56 -21.34
N LEU A 496 -5.91 15.55 -20.67
CA LEU A 496 -5.86 15.51 -19.19
C LEU A 496 -4.49 15.96 -18.69
N PRO A 497 -4.44 16.99 -17.83
CA PRO A 497 -3.20 17.39 -17.16
C PRO A 497 -2.78 16.35 -16.11
N GLU A 498 -1.55 15.87 -16.24
CA GLU A 498 -0.97 14.85 -15.37
C GLU A 498 0.06 15.42 -14.39
N ILE A 499 0.81 16.45 -14.82
CA ILE A 499 1.84 17.09 -14.02
C ILE A 499 1.82 18.58 -14.26
N VAL A 500 1.89 19.36 -13.16
CA VAL A 500 2.15 20.80 -13.19
C VAL A 500 3.44 21.11 -12.45
N GLU A 501 4.17 22.14 -12.91
CA GLU A 501 5.39 22.60 -12.25
C GLU A 501 5.58 24.12 -12.36
N LEU A 502 6.28 24.72 -11.39
CA LEU A 502 6.80 26.07 -11.45
C LEU A 502 8.31 26.01 -11.78
N PRO A 503 8.72 26.24 -13.05
CA PRO A 503 10.12 26.07 -13.46
C PRO A 503 11.09 26.99 -12.70
N ASP A 504 10.67 28.21 -12.38
CA ASP A 504 11.48 29.21 -11.67
C ASP A 504 11.59 28.95 -10.16
N HIS A 505 10.83 27.97 -9.64
CA HIS A 505 10.89 27.57 -8.24
C HIS A 505 11.97 26.50 -8.03
N PRO A 506 12.68 26.45 -6.89
CA PRO A 506 13.70 25.42 -6.61
C PRO A 506 13.20 24.00 -6.83
N TRP A 507 12.00 23.67 -6.34
CA TRP A 507 11.30 22.41 -6.61
C TRP A 507 9.81 22.57 -6.29
N PHE A 508 8.95 22.64 -7.30
CA PHE A 508 7.50 22.74 -7.12
C PHE A 508 6.83 21.89 -8.20
N ILE A 509 6.30 20.73 -7.80
CA ILE A 509 5.66 19.77 -8.69
C ILE A 509 4.34 19.31 -8.08
N GLY A 510 3.28 19.33 -8.88
CA GLY A 510 2.01 18.69 -8.60
C GLY A 510 1.77 17.57 -9.61
N VAL A 511 1.32 16.39 -9.15
CA VAL A 511 0.99 15.24 -9.99
C VAL A 511 -0.43 14.75 -9.73
N GLN A 512 -1.14 14.35 -10.80
CA GLN A 512 -2.51 13.85 -10.71
C GLN A 512 -2.57 12.40 -10.20
N PHE A 513 -1.57 11.63 -10.51
CA PHE A 513 -1.41 10.22 -10.13
C PHE A 513 -0.82 10.07 -8.72
N HIS A 514 -0.71 8.81 -8.27
CA HIS A 514 -0.20 8.41 -6.97
C HIS A 514 1.15 7.69 -7.09
N PRO A 515 2.28 8.43 -7.16
CA PRO A 515 3.61 7.83 -7.34
C PRO A 515 4.06 7.01 -6.13
N GLU A 516 3.48 7.26 -4.94
CA GLU A 516 3.74 6.50 -3.72
C GLU A 516 3.39 5.02 -3.87
N LEU A 517 2.40 4.68 -4.71
CA LEU A 517 1.96 3.31 -4.95
C LEU A 517 2.97 2.47 -5.75
N LYS A 518 3.92 3.11 -6.44
CA LYS A 518 4.96 2.43 -7.23
C LYS A 518 6.34 2.45 -6.59
N SER A 519 6.53 3.20 -5.49
CA SER A 519 7.83 3.30 -4.83
C SER A 519 8.20 2.00 -4.10
N LYS A 520 9.43 1.54 -4.29
CA LYS A 520 9.98 0.33 -3.66
C LYS A 520 11.35 0.62 -3.03
N PRO A 521 11.76 -0.12 -1.99
CA PRO A 521 13.04 0.17 -1.31
C PRO A 521 14.26 -0.02 -2.21
N PHE A 522 14.20 -0.94 -3.19
CA PHE A 522 15.26 -1.20 -4.16
C PHE A 522 15.15 -0.40 -5.45
N GLU A 523 13.98 0.19 -5.68
CA GLU A 523 13.64 1.04 -6.83
C GLU A 523 12.82 2.24 -6.33
N PRO A 524 13.46 3.16 -5.57
CA PRO A 524 12.80 4.35 -5.07
C PRO A 524 12.22 5.18 -6.21
N HIS A 525 10.97 5.60 -6.06
CA HIS A 525 10.33 6.38 -7.11
C HIS A 525 11.08 7.71 -7.35
N PRO A 526 11.37 8.09 -8.60
CA PRO A 526 12.25 9.20 -8.92
C PRO A 526 11.76 10.56 -8.38
N LEU A 527 10.46 10.81 -8.34
CA LEU A 527 9.89 12.04 -7.78
C LEU A 527 10.19 12.17 -6.29
N PHE A 528 10.00 11.09 -5.50
CA PHE A 528 10.32 11.12 -4.06
C PHE A 528 11.83 11.26 -3.81
N THR A 529 12.65 10.59 -4.60
CA THR A 529 14.11 10.73 -4.52
C THR A 529 14.54 12.16 -4.79
N SER A 530 13.98 12.79 -5.82
CA SER A 530 14.28 14.17 -6.19
C SER A 530 13.73 15.19 -5.19
N PHE A 531 12.52 14.98 -4.67
CA PHE A 531 11.92 15.84 -3.66
C PHE A 531 12.71 15.85 -2.36
N VAL A 532 13.09 14.67 -1.85
CA VAL A 532 13.92 14.54 -0.66
C VAL A 532 15.31 15.16 -0.87
N ARG A 533 15.87 15.04 -2.09
CA ARG A 533 17.13 15.73 -2.44
C ARG A 533 16.98 17.24 -2.39
N ALA A 534 15.90 17.79 -2.95
CA ALA A 534 15.62 19.22 -2.89
C ALA A 534 15.44 19.71 -1.44
N ALA A 535 14.76 18.94 -0.60
CA ALA A 535 14.64 19.24 0.82
C ALA A 535 16.01 19.22 1.54
N LEU A 536 16.91 18.29 1.18
CA LEU A 536 18.28 18.27 1.71
C LEU A 536 19.07 19.51 1.26
N ASP A 537 18.93 19.93 0.00
CA ASP A 537 19.61 21.13 -0.48
C ASP A 537 19.06 22.39 0.22
N GLN A 538 17.74 22.45 0.47
CA GLN A 538 17.10 23.51 1.27
C GLN A 538 17.63 23.54 2.71
N SER A 539 17.80 22.39 3.36
CA SER A 539 18.29 22.31 4.76
C SER A 539 19.72 22.86 4.95
N ARG A 540 20.46 23.02 3.85
CA ARG A 540 21.82 23.61 3.87
C ARG A 540 21.84 25.11 3.69
N LEU A 541 20.66 25.71 3.35
CA LEU A 541 20.50 27.14 3.16
C LEU A 541 19.95 27.84 4.41
N VAL A 542 19.37 27.07 5.32
CA VAL A 542 18.85 27.48 6.62
C VAL A 542 19.85 27.08 7.71
#